data_6816e745b8af63c05dab88740e39b214
#
_entry.id   6816e745b8af63c05dab88740e39b214
#
_cell.length_a   1.000
_cell.length_b   1.000
_cell.length_c   1.000
_cell.angle_alpha   90.00
_cell.angle_beta   90.00
_cell.angle_gamma   90.00
#
_symmetry.space_group_name_H-M   'P 1'
#
loop_
_entity.id
_entity.type
_entity.pdbx_description
1 polymer ?
#
loop_
_entity_poly.entity_id
_entity_poly.type
_entity_poly.pdbx_seq_one_letter_code
_entity_poly.pdbx_strand_id
1 'polypeptide(L)'
;MTTTLSQLPPTAVWQWFDQICAIPHPTFHEHALGDFIVQAVQTRGQPYGLTVKKDEKGNIFIYKPASVQLDSNMANRPAVAIQAHFDMVAQKGETTNHDFITDPIKPVIKDDWVWASDTTLGADNGIGLAMALAVAFSDDIVHPPLELILTCEEEIGMGGVQAIHPEWLTAPAMINLDSEDEGELFIGCAGGRDATFQLTSSLITVTEDVTPMVIKVSGLQGGHSGIDIHKGLANANLLLARVLASLFGSSPFYLQHWTGGVLRNVITREASAAVLGDFERISQLLPAILQTLQAEYKITEPNLTVTVEKLVAMDALSPASSNLSAL
;
A
#
# COMPACT_ATOMS: atom_id res chain seq x y z
N MET A 1 13.51 -30.24 -17.72
CA MET A 1 12.54 -29.25 -18.27
C MET A 1 12.24 -28.28 -17.15
N THR A 2 12.40 -27.01 -17.39
CA THR A 2 12.07 -25.97 -16.38
C THR A 2 10.54 -25.85 -16.32
N THR A 3 9.96 -26.11 -15.16
CA THR A 3 8.52 -25.92 -14.92
C THR A 3 8.16 -24.45 -15.14
N THR A 4 7.19 -24.16 -15.97
CA THR A 4 6.66 -22.80 -16.15
C THR A 4 5.55 -22.54 -15.12
N LEU A 5 5.29 -21.28 -14.81
CA LEU A 5 4.27 -20.86 -13.85
C LEU A 5 2.90 -21.50 -14.19
N SER A 6 2.50 -21.39 -15.46
CA SER A 6 1.24 -21.92 -15.98
C SER A 6 1.07 -23.45 -15.91
N GLN A 7 2.09 -24.20 -15.46
CA GLN A 7 2.06 -25.65 -15.26
C GLN A 7 1.89 -26.04 -13.79
N LEU A 8 1.96 -25.10 -12.86
CA LEU A 8 1.77 -25.37 -11.44
C LEU A 8 0.31 -25.75 -11.14
N PRO A 9 0.05 -26.69 -10.21
CA PRO A 9 -1.29 -26.97 -9.72
C PRO A 9 -1.73 -25.95 -8.64
N PRO A 10 -2.99 -25.50 -8.62
CA PRO A 10 -4.05 -25.73 -9.62
C PRO A 10 -3.82 -24.93 -10.90
N THR A 11 -3.76 -25.65 -12.02
CA THR A 11 -3.31 -25.10 -13.30
C THR A 11 -4.11 -23.87 -13.75
N ALA A 12 -5.41 -23.85 -13.55
CA ALA A 12 -6.27 -22.73 -13.96
C ALA A 12 -5.90 -21.44 -13.23
N VAL A 13 -5.58 -21.51 -11.92
CA VAL A 13 -5.18 -20.35 -11.13
C VAL A 13 -3.86 -19.78 -11.64
N TRP A 14 -2.85 -20.64 -11.83
CA TRP A 14 -1.54 -20.20 -12.25
C TRP A 14 -1.50 -19.71 -13.71
N GLN A 15 -2.38 -20.23 -14.57
CA GLN A 15 -2.56 -19.70 -15.92
C GLN A 15 -3.15 -18.30 -15.93
N TRP A 16 -4.11 -18.01 -15.03
CA TRP A 16 -4.63 -16.67 -14.88
C TRP A 16 -3.57 -15.72 -14.26
N PHE A 17 -2.87 -16.19 -13.24
CA PHE A 17 -1.83 -15.37 -12.59
C PHE A 17 -0.69 -15.00 -13.56
N ASP A 18 -0.27 -15.93 -14.41
CA ASP A 18 0.72 -15.69 -15.47
C ASP A 18 0.26 -14.60 -16.46
N GLN A 19 -1.02 -14.63 -16.86
CA GLN A 19 -1.62 -13.60 -17.71
C GLN A 19 -1.74 -12.24 -17.00
N ILE A 20 -2.07 -12.22 -15.72
CA ILE A 20 -2.14 -11.01 -14.89
C ILE A 20 -0.75 -10.38 -14.80
N CYS A 21 0.27 -11.13 -14.46
CA CYS A 21 1.65 -10.64 -14.37
C CYS A 21 2.18 -10.07 -15.70
N ALA A 22 1.68 -10.56 -16.84
CA ALA A 22 2.07 -10.08 -18.15
C ALA A 22 1.53 -8.68 -18.50
N ILE A 23 0.58 -8.16 -17.72
CA ILE A 23 -0.07 -6.88 -17.97
C ILE A 23 0.28 -5.92 -16.82
N PRO A 24 0.97 -4.78 -17.08
CA PRO A 24 1.23 -3.76 -16.08
C PRO A 24 -0.06 -3.26 -15.42
N HIS A 25 -0.09 -3.26 -14.06
CA HIS A 25 -1.30 -2.87 -13.32
C HIS A 25 -1.00 -2.22 -11.95
N PRO A 26 -0.01 -1.30 -11.85
CA PRO A 26 0.18 -0.57 -10.60
C PRO A 26 -1.02 0.32 -10.32
N THR A 27 -1.29 0.60 -9.05
CA THR A 27 -2.41 1.45 -8.61
C THR A 27 -2.49 2.74 -9.43
N PHE A 28 -3.68 3.12 -9.88
CA PHE A 28 -4.03 4.19 -10.84
C PHE A 28 -3.67 3.93 -12.31
N HIS A 29 -3.00 2.82 -12.65
CA HIS A 29 -2.61 2.46 -14.01
C HIS A 29 -3.06 1.02 -14.39
N GLU A 30 -3.97 0.45 -13.63
CA GLU A 30 -4.47 -0.92 -13.79
C GLU A 30 -5.52 -1.09 -14.90
N HIS A 31 -5.84 -0.02 -15.63
CA HIS A 31 -6.91 -0.03 -16.64
C HIS A 31 -6.73 -1.09 -17.72
N ALA A 32 -5.48 -1.34 -18.14
CA ALA A 32 -5.18 -2.35 -19.15
C ALA A 32 -5.56 -3.77 -18.70
N LEU A 33 -5.30 -4.10 -17.42
CA LEU A 33 -5.71 -5.37 -16.83
C LEU A 33 -7.24 -5.45 -16.71
N GLY A 34 -7.89 -4.37 -16.29
CA GLY A 34 -9.35 -4.30 -16.25
C GLY A 34 -9.99 -4.53 -17.61
N ASP A 35 -9.48 -3.91 -18.66
CA ASP A 35 -9.95 -4.10 -20.03
C ASP A 35 -9.73 -5.52 -20.55
N PHE A 36 -8.58 -6.11 -20.22
CA PHE A 36 -8.29 -7.52 -20.52
C PHE A 36 -9.32 -8.46 -19.86
N ILE A 37 -9.66 -8.26 -18.58
CA ILE A 37 -10.66 -9.07 -17.87
C ILE A 37 -12.03 -8.94 -18.56
N VAL A 38 -12.47 -7.72 -18.84
CA VAL A 38 -13.74 -7.46 -19.54
C VAL A 38 -13.77 -8.17 -20.91
N GLN A 39 -12.70 -8.04 -21.69
CA GLN A 39 -12.55 -8.69 -22.98
C GLN A 39 -12.56 -10.22 -22.85
N ALA A 40 -11.89 -10.77 -21.84
CA ALA A 40 -11.89 -12.21 -21.58
C ALA A 40 -13.31 -12.73 -21.33
N VAL A 41 -14.10 -12.04 -20.51
CA VAL A 41 -15.51 -12.43 -20.26
C VAL A 41 -16.34 -12.33 -21.53
N GLN A 42 -16.22 -11.24 -22.29
CA GLN A 42 -16.99 -11.03 -23.52
C GLN A 42 -16.67 -12.07 -24.61
N THR A 43 -15.42 -12.47 -24.74
CA THR A 43 -14.96 -13.37 -25.82
C THR A 43 -14.99 -14.84 -25.46
N ARG A 44 -14.76 -15.21 -24.18
CA ARG A 44 -14.61 -16.58 -23.70
C ARG A 44 -15.63 -16.97 -22.63
N GLY A 45 -16.42 -16.03 -22.11
CA GLY A 45 -17.33 -16.26 -20.99
C GLY A 45 -18.66 -16.91 -21.34
N GLN A 46 -19.07 -16.88 -22.63
CA GLN A 46 -20.36 -17.39 -23.08
C GLN A 46 -20.64 -18.88 -22.72
N PRO A 47 -19.68 -19.82 -22.83
CA PRO A 47 -19.90 -21.19 -22.43
C PRO A 47 -20.21 -21.37 -20.93
N TYR A 48 -19.76 -20.44 -20.10
CA TYR A 48 -19.95 -20.43 -18.65
C TYR A 48 -21.13 -19.56 -18.21
N GLY A 49 -21.85 -18.94 -19.15
CA GLY A 49 -22.97 -18.04 -18.88
C GLY A 49 -22.58 -16.71 -18.24
N LEU A 50 -21.32 -16.31 -18.38
CA LEU A 50 -20.80 -15.09 -17.74
C LEU A 50 -21.38 -13.83 -18.38
N THR A 51 -21.72 -12.85 -17.54
CA THR A 51 -22.00 -11.48 -17.95
C THR A 51 -21.09 -10.52 -17.18
N VAL A 52 -20.73 -9.38 -17.78
CA VAL A 52 -19.80 -8.41 -17.19
C VAL A 52 -20.37 -6.99 -17.28
N LYS A 53 -20.15 -6.22 -16.23
CA LYS A 53 -20.33 -4.76 -16.18
C LYS A 53 -19.03 -4.14 -15.70
N LYS A 54 -18.77 -2.91 -16.12
CA LYS A 54 -17.66 -2.07 -15.65
C LYS A 54 -18.23 -0.72 -15.28
N ASP A 55 -17.88 -0.19 -14.12
CA ASP A 55 -18.28 1.14 -13.70
C ASP A 55 -17.33 2.23 -14.23
N GLU A 56 -17.67 3.48 -13.98
CA GLU A 56 -16.91 4.65 -14.41
C GLU A 56 -15.55 4.78 -13.69
N LYS A 57 -15.44 4.20 -12.50
CA LYS A 57 -14.20 4.17 -11.73
C LYS A 57 -13.23 3.12 -12.26
N GLY A 58 -13.74 2.05 -12.85
CA GLY A 58 -12.98 0.93 -13.37
C GLY A 58 -13.27 -0.40 -12.70
N ASN A 59 -14.08 -0.43 -11.63
CA ASN A 59 -14.49 -1.69 -11.00
C ASN A 59 -15.22 -2.59 -11.97
N ILE A 60 -15.03 -3.89 -11.83
CA ILE A 60 -15.62 -4.90 -12.70
C ILE A 60 -16.51 -5.80 -11.88
N PHE A 61 -17.72 -6.02 -12.38
CA PHE A 61 -18.68 -6.94 -11.82
C PHE A 61 -18.95 -8.06 -12.83
N ILE A 62 -18.74 -9.32 -12.44
CA ILE A 62 -19.02 -10.49 -13.27
C ILE A 62 -20.06 -11.34 -12.57
N TYR A 63 -21.16 -11.63 -13.27
CA TYR A 63 -22.15 -12.59 -12.80
C TYR A 63 -21.98 -13.94 -13.48
N LYS A 64 -22.06 -15.01 -12.70
CA LYS A 64 -22.07 -16.40 -13.14
C LYS A 64 -23.34 -17.09 -12.64
N PRO A 65 -24.19 -17.67 -13.52
CA PRO A 65 -25.36 -18.44 -13.07
C PRO A 65 -24.91 -19.69 -12.28
N ALA A 66 -25.82 -20.22 -11.45
CA ALA A 66 -25.53 -21.45 -10.71
C ALA A 66 -25.13 -22.60 -11.64
N SER A 67 -24.25 -23.48 -11.18
CA SER A 67 -23.88 -24.68 -11.92
C SER A 67 -25.08 -25.59 -12.15
N VAL A 68 -25.23 -26.07 -13.39
CA VAL A 68 -26.39 -26.87 -13.83
C VAL A 68 -26.28 -28.35 -13.41
N GLN A 69 -25.10 -28.79 -13.01
CA GLN A 69 -24.73 -30.21 -13.06
C GLN A 69 -25.23 -31.09 -11.91
N LEU A 70 -25.67 -30.60 -10.76
CA LEU A 70 -25.82 -31.51 -9.63
C LEU A 70 -27.03 -31.38 -8.71
N ASP A 71 -27.77 -30.30 -8.72
CA ASP A 71 -28.97 -30.20 -7.88
C ASP A 71 -29.83 -29.00 -8.28
N SER A 72 -31.12 -29.26 -8.57
CA SER A 72 -32.15 -28.21 -8.76
C SER A 72 -32.21 -27.21 -7.59
N ASN A 73 -31.69 -27.58 -6.43
CA ASN A 73 -31.61 -26.74 -5.24
C ASN A 73 -30.55 -25.63 -5.35
N MET A 74 -29.50 -25.78 -6.18
CA MET A 74 -28.42 -24.77 -6.28
C MET A 74 -28.89 -23.49 -6.98
N ALA A 75 -29.73 -23.61 -7.99
CA ALA A 75 -30.27 -22.45 -8.72
C ALA A 75 -31.14 -21.56 -7.82
N ASN A 76 -31.73 -22.12 -6.78
CA ASN A 76 -32.59 -21.42 -5.83
C ASN A 76 -31.86 -20.92 -4.57
N ARG A 77 -30.56 -21.17 -4.46
CA ARG A 77 -29.75 -20.62 -3.36
C ARG A 77 -29.42 -19.16 -3.61
N PRO A 78 -29.31 -18.36 -2.53
CA PRO A 78 -28.78 -17.01 -2.65
C PRO A 78 -27.42 -16.99 -3.34
N ALA A 79 -27.12 -15.94 -4.07
CA ALA A 79 -25.80 -15.74 -4.65
C ALA A 79 -24.72 -15.63 -3.57
N VAL A 80 -23.48 -15.97 -3.93
CA VAL A 80 -22.29 -15.71 -3.12
C VAL A 80 -21.41 -14.73 -3.89
N ALA A 81 -21.00 -13.65 -3.24
CA ALA A 81 -20.04 -12.72 -3.80
C ALA A 81 -18.61 -13.22 -3.57
N ILE A 82 -17.73 -13.01 -4.55
CA ILE A 82 -16.28 -13.23 -4.45
C ILE A 82 -15.61 -11.90 -4.76
N GLN A 83 -14.80 -11.38 -3.85
CA GLN A 83 -14.15 -10.09 -4.02
C GLN A 83 -12.63 -10.25 -4.05
N ALA A 84 -11.99 -9.51 -4.97
CA ALA A 84 -10.56 -9.31 -5.08
C ALA A 84 -10.27 -7.93 -5.67
N HIS A 85 -9.08 -7.38 -5.43
CA HIS A 85 -8.63 -6.19 -6.16
C HIS A 85 -7.63 -6.56 -7.27
N PHE A 86 -7.47 -5.68 -8.26
CA PHE A 86 -6.62 -5.95 -9.42
C PHE A 86 -5.54 -4.90 -9.67
N ASP A 87 -5.37 -3.95 -8.77
CA ASP A 87 -4.18 -3.11 -8.70
C ASP A 87 -3.11 -3.74 -7.80
N MET A 88 -1.89 -3.24 -7.87
CA MET A 88 -0.77 -3.74 -7.07
C MET A 88 0.16 -2.60 -6.63
N VAL A 89 0.84 -2.79 -5.49
CA VAL A 89 1.94 -1.94 -5.04
C VAL A 89 3.14 -2.05 -5.98
N ALA A 90 3.61 -0.91 -6.49
CA ALA A 90 4.74 -0.81 -7.40
C ALA A 90 6.04 -0.49 -6.65
N GLN A 91 6.80 -1.49 -6.23
CA GLN A 91 8.08 -1.32 -5.54
C GLN A 91 9.18 -2.14 -6.21
N LYS A 92 10.39 -1.57 -6.30
CA LYS A 92 11.57 -2.23 -6.88
C LYS A 92 12.84 -1.88 -6.10
N GLY A 93 13.89 -2.69 -6.29
CA GLY A 93 15.22 -2.38 -5.76
C GLY A 93 15.78 -1.09 -6.37
N GLU A 94 16.62 -0.36 -5.63
CA GLU A 94 17.16 0.94 -6.06
C GLU A 94 17.91 0.88 -7.40
N THR A 95 18.56 -0.25 -7.69
CA THR A 95 19.34 -0.44 -8.94
C THR A 95 18.55 -1.12 -10.05
N THR A 96 17.29 -1.49 -9.80
CA THR A 96 16.47 -2.25 -10.75
C THR A 96 15.91 -1.33 -11.83
N ASN A 97 16.23 -1.63 -13.08
CA ASN A 97 15.65 -0.95 -14.23
C ASN A 97 14.34 -1.64 -14.63
N HIS A 98 13.24 -1.21 -14.07
CA HIS A 98 11.88 -1.68 -14.36
C HIS A 98 10.89 -0.51 -14.30
N ASP A 99 10.04 -0.37 -15.29
CA ASP A 99 8.97 0.61 -15.33
C ASP A 99 7.61 -0.11 -15.15
N PHE A 100 7.00 0.03 -13.99
CA PHE A 100 5.72 -0.63 -13.67
C PHE A 100 4.55 -0.21 -14.57
N ILE A 101 4.67 0.88 -15.33
CA ILE A 101 3.63 1.32 -16.26
C ILE A 101 3.71 0.56 -17.58
N THR A 102 4.92 0.16 -17.98
CA THR A 102 5.16 -0.42 -19.32
C THR A 102 5.68 -1.85 -19.30
N ASP A 103 6.40 -2.24 -18.22
CA ASP A 103 7.07 -3.52 -18.16
C ASP A 103 6.23 -4.56 -17.39
N PRO A 104 6.10 -5.79 -17.91
CA PRO A 104 5.42 -6.87 -17.22
C PRO A 104 6.23 -7.36 -16.03
N ILE A 105 5.55 -7.82 -14.98
CA ILE A 105 6.17 -8.56 -13.90
C ILE A 105 6.66 -9.91 -14.45
N LYS A 106 7.87 -10.31 -14.03
CA LYS A 106 8.50 -11.57 -14.45
C LYS A 106 8.57 -12.54 -13.27
N PRO A 107 7.54 -13.40 -13.09
CA PRO A 107 7.57 -14.40 -12.04
C PRO A 107 8.70 -15.40 -12.23
N VAL A 108 9.33 -15.80 -11.15
CA VAL A 108 10.41 -16.78 -11.10
C VAL A 108 10.07 -17.85 -10.05
N ILE A 109 10.10 -19.12 -10.45
CA ILE A 109 9.96 -20.24 -9.52
C ILE A 109 11.33 -20.54 -8.92
N LYS A 110 11.43 -20.43 -7.59
CA LYS A 110 12.65 -20.73 -6.84
C LYS A 110 12.28 -21.57 -5.63
N ASP A 111 12.77 -22.78 -5.61
CA ASP A 111 12.37 -23.81 -4.66
C ASP A 111 10.85 -24.00 -4.69
N ASP A 112 10.15 -23.92 -3.58
CA ASP A 112 8.69 -24.07 -3.48
C ASP A 112 7.93 -22.72 -3.53
N TRP A 113 8.61 -21.64 -3.95
CA TRP A 113 8.08 -20.28 -3.96
C TRP A 113 8.06 -19.66 -5.36
N VAL A 114 7.09 -18.80 -5.59
CA VAL A 114 7.05 -17.90 -6.75
C VAL A 114 7.50 -16.50 -6.29
N TRP A 115 8.51 -15.97 -6.97
CA TRP A 115 9.11 -14.68 -6.71
C TRP A 115 9.00 -13.76 -7.92
N ALA A 116 9.21 -12.46 -7.73
CA ALA A 116 9.58 -11.54 -8.80
C ALA A 116 11.07 -11.17 -8.71
N SER A 117 11.67 -10.75 -9.82
CA SER A 117 13.08 -10.37 -9.88
C SER A 117 13.24 -8.90 -9.50
N ASP A 118 13.59 -8.66 -8.23
CA ASP A 118 13.86 -7.32 -7.66
C ASP A 118 12.69 -6.32 -7.76
N THR A 119 11.48 -6.82 -7.92
CA THR A 119 10.24 -6.04 -7.90
C THR A 119 9.23 -6.69 -6.96
N THR A 120 8.16 -5.98 -6.59
CA THR A 120 6.94 -6.60 -6.07
C THR A 120 6.38 -7.58 -7.09
N LEU A 121 5.77 -8.68 -6.61
CA LEU A 121 5.19 -9.74 -7.46
C LEU A 121 3.75 -9.42 -7.89
N GLY A 122 3.02 -8.63 -7.09
CA GLY A 122 1.59 -8.39 -7.28
C GLY A 122 0.72 -9.61 -6.96
N ALA A 123 1.21 -10.52 -6.08
CA ALA A 123 0.39 -11.64 -5.60
C ALA A 123 -0.74 -11.17 -4.69
N ASP A 124 -0.53 -10.11 -3.97
CA ASP A 124 -1.51 -9.25 -3.34
C ASP A 124 -2.00 -8.22 -4.40
N ASN A 125 -3.27 -8.30 -4.89
CA ASN A 125 -4.19 -9.43 -4.75
C ASN A 125 -4.32 -10.20 -6.07
N GLY A 126 -3.26 -10.24 -6.90
CA GLY A 126 -3.26 -10.95 -8.19
C GLY A 126 -3.59 -12.44 -8.10
N ILE A 127 -3.22 -13.10 -6.97
CA ILE A 127 -3.54 -14.53 -6.79
C ILE A 127 -5.03 -14.71 -6.43
N GLY A 128 -5.60 -13.84 -5.61
CA GLY A 128 -7.03 -13.83 -5.32
C GLY A 128 -7.86 -13.55 -6.58
N LEU A 129 -7.43 -12.59 -7.38
CA LEU A 129 -8.01 -12.31 -8.70
C LEU A 129 -7.94 -13.55 -9.61
N ALA A 130 -6.78 -14.23 -9.66
CA ALA A 130 -6.60 -15.45 -10.46
C ALA A 130 -7.52 -16.58 -10.00
N MET A 131 -7.70 -16.74 -8.68
CA MET A 131 -8.66 -17.73 -8.12
C MET A 131 -10.10 -17.38 -8.51
N ALA A 132 -10.51 -16.11 -8.37
CA ALA A 132 -11.85 -15.68 -8.76
C ALA A 132 -12.13 -15.95 -10.24
N LEU A 133 -11.18 -15.59 -11.12
CA LEU A 133 -11.30 -15.86 -12.55
C LEU A 133 -11.27 -17.37 -12.89
N ALA A 134 -10.44 -18.16 -12.21
CA ALA A 134 -10.42 -19.62 -12.40
C ALA A 134 -11.79 -20.25 -12.06
N VAL A 135 -12.43 -19.80 -10.97
CA VAL A 135 -13.78 -20.25 -10.62
C VAL A 135 -14.83 -19.75 -11.63
N ALA A 136 -14.70 -18.50 -12.10
CA ALA A 136 -15.61 -17.95 -13.09
C ALA A 136 -15.59 -18.74 -14.40
N PHE A 137 -14.40 -19.11 -14.87
CA PHE A 137 -14.20 -19.84 -16.14
C PHE A 137 -14.10 -21.36 -15.98
N SER A 138 -14.65 -21.92 -14.90
CA SER A 138 -14.74 -23.37 -14.65
C SER A 138 -16.15 -23.87 -14.88
N ASP A 139 -16.28 -25.12 -15.34
CA ASP A 139 -17.55 -25.86 -15.47
C ASP A 139 -17.62 -27.11 -14.57
N ASP A 140 -16.54 -27.41 -13.86
CA ASP A 140 -16.37 -28.57 -12.98
C ASP A 140 -16.61 -28.27 -11.49
N ILE A 141 -16.77 -27.00 -11.11
CA ILE A 141 -17.03 -26.57 -9.74
C ILE A 141 -18.53 -26.38 -9.53
N VAL A 142 -19.09 -27.03 -8.51
CA VAL A 142 -20.49 -26.88 -8.10
C VAL A 142 -20.64 -25.63 -7.22
N HIS A 143 -21.49 -24.69 -7.65
CA HIS A 143 -21.68 -23.41 -6.95
C HIS A 143 -23.09 -22.87 -7.13
N PRO A 144 -23.61 -22.06 -6.17
CA PRO A 144 -24.79 -21.22 -6.36
C PRO A 144 -24.49 -20.11 -7.38
N PRO A 145 -25.42 -19.19 -7.70
CA PRO A 145 -25.04 -18.02 -8.47
C PRO A 145 -23.87 -17.28 -7.84
N LEU A 146 -22.91 -16.83 -8.64
CA LEU A 146 -21.72 -16.09 -8.15
C LEU A 146 -21.73 -14.66 -8.69
N GLU A 147 -21.33 -13.74 -7.83
CA GLU A 147 -21.12 -12.32 -8.10
C GLU A 147 -19.65 -11.98 -7.83
N LEU A 148 -18.83 -11.86 -8.87
CA LEU A 148 -17.45 -11.46 -8.71
C LEU A 148 -17.36 -9.93 -8.69
N ILE A 149 -16.73 -9.39 -7.66
CA ILE A 149 -16.52 -7.96 -7.46
C ILE A 149 -15.01 -7.72 -7.53
N LEU A 150 -14.55 -7.17 -8.64
CA LEU A 150 -13.14 -6.88 -8.86
C LEU A 150 -12.94 -5.38 -8.76
N THR A 151 -12.20 -4.95 -7.75
CA THR A 151 -12.02 -3.53 -7.42
C THR A 151 -10.67 -3.01 -7.87
N CYS A 152 -10.62 -1.73 -8.24
CA CYS A 152 -9.41 -0.97 -8.53
C CYS A 152 -8.99 -0.10 -7.34
N GLU A 153 -7.77 0.42 -7.36
CA GLU A 153 -7.25 1.41 -6.38
C GLU A 153 -7.41 0.98 -4.91
N GLU A 154 -7.22 -0.31 -4.60
CA GLU A 154 -7.32 -0.78 -3.21
C GLU A 154 -6.15 -0.25 -2.39
N GLU A 155 -4.92 -0.41 -2.89
CA GLU A 155 -3.64 -0.18 -2.23
C GLU A 155 -3.42 1.29 -1.78
N ILE A 156 -4.19 2.21 -2.35
CA ILE A 156 -4.11 3.63 -2.00
C ILE A 156 -5.50 4.15 -1.59
N GLY A 157 -6.06 3.54 -0.55
CA GLY A 157 -7.24 4.05 0.14
C GLY A 157 -8.57 3.54 -0.35
N MET A 158 -8.60 2.38 -1.00
CA MET A 158 -9.83 1.71 -1.41
C MET A 158 -10.73 2.57 -2.30
N GLY A 159 -10.11 3.30 -3.25
CA GLY A 159 -10.82 4.23 -4.13
C GLY A 159 -11.92 3.56 -4.94
N GLY A 160 -11.67 2.33 -5.42
CA GLY A 160 -12.65 1.54 -6.15
C GLY A 160 -13.87 1.18 -5.30
N VAL A 161 -13.67 0.70 -4.09
CA VAL A 161 -14.76 0.26 -3.20
C VAL A 161 -15.77 1.39 -2.92
N GLN A 162 -15.30 2.63 -2.81
CA GLN A 162 -16.16 3.79 -2.57
C GLN A 162 -17.11 4.11 -3.74
N ALA A 163 -16.80 3.62 -4.95
CA ALA A 163 -17.56 3.85 -6.16
C ALA A 163 -18.47 2.68 -6.56
N ILE A 164 -18.44 1.55 -5.85
CA ILE A 164 -19.26 0.38 -6.16
C ILE A 164 -20.74 0.74 -6.17
N HIS A 165 -21.45 0.26 -7.18
CA HIS A 165 -22.90 0.35 -7.31
C HIS A 165 -23.60 -0.72 -6.45
N PRO A 166 -24.21 -0.36 -5.28
CA PRO A 166 -24.83 -1.33 -4.39
C PRO A 166 -25.95 -2.15 -5.06
N GLU A 167 -26.62 -1.58 -6.05
CA GLU A 167 -27.70 -2.24 -6.80
C GLU A 167 -27.21 -3.39 -7.71
N TRP A 168 -25.90 -3.54 -7.90
CA TRP A 168 -25.33 -4.67 -8.63
C TRP A 168 -25.16 -5.91 -7.75
N LEU A 169 -25.24 -5.75 -6.43
CA LEU A 169 -24.96 -6.77 -5.44
C LEU A 169 -26.27 -7.30 -4.87
N THR A 170 -26.48 -8.61 -5.00
CA THR A 170 -27.63 -9.30 -4.43
C THR A 170 -27.22 -10.38 -3.43
N ALA A 171 -25.96 -10.76 -3.44
CA ALA A 171 -25.39 -11.78 -2.59
C ALA A 171 -25.44 -11.37 -1.10
N PRO A 172 -26.05 -12.18 -0.21
CA PRO A 172 -26.08 -11.90 1.23
C PRO A 172 -24.78 -12.25 1.95
N ALA A 173 -23.85 -12.92 1.27
CA ALA A 173 -22.57 -13.34 1.82
C ALA A 173 -21.46 -13.10 0.78
N MET A 174 -20.28 -12.71 1.27
CA MET A 174 -19.12 -12.44 0.44
C MET A 174 -17.89 -13.20 0.97
N ILE A 175 -17.10 -13.72 0.05
CA ILE A 175 -15.76 -14.27 0.29
C ILE A 175 -14.78 -13.23 -0.29
N ASN A 176 -14.03 -12.58 0.60
CA ASN A 176 -12.91 -11.73 0.20
C ASN A 176 -11.67 -12.62 0.08
N LEU A 177 -10.92 -12.48 -1.04
CA LEU A 177 -9.74 -13.30 -1.35
C LEU A 177 -8.43 -12.54 -1.09
N ASP A 178 -8.46 -11.60 -0.13
CA ASP A 178 -7.38 -10.68 0.17
C ASP A 178 -6.73 -10.95 1.53
N SER A 179 -6.76 -12.21 1.94
CA SER A 179 -6.14 -12.68 3.19
C SER A 179 -4.76 -13.26 2.92
N GLU A 180 -3.76 -12.83 3.69
CA GLU A 180 -2.37 -13.24 3.55
C GLU A 180 -1.97 -14.42 4.44
N ASP A 181 -2.75 -14.73 5.48
CA ASP A 181 -2.43 -15.78 6.44
C ASP A 181 -2.98 -17.14 6.01
N GLU A 182 -2.07 -18.11 5.82
CA GLU A 182 -2.42 -19.45 5.38
C GLU A 182 -3.25 -20.18 6.45
N GLY A 183 -4.41 -20.72 6.02
CA GLY A 183 -5.28 -21.54 6.88
C GLY A 183 -6.15 -20.74 7.84
N GLU A 184 -6.18 -19.43 7.76
CA GLU A 184 -7.00 -18.56 8.60
C GLU A 184 -8.23 -18.01 7.84
N LEU A 185 -9.35 -17.85 8.56
CA LEU A 185 -10.56 -17.21 8.07
C LEU A 185 -10.86 -16.00 8.94
N PHE A 186 -10.79 -14.80 8.36
CA PHE A 186 -11.11 -13.56 9.02
C PHE A 186 -12.59 -13.25 8.87
N ILE A 187 -13.31 -13.11 10.00
CA ILE A 187 -14.76 -12.81 10.04
C ILE A 187 -15.05 -11.34 10.37
N GLY A 188 -14.02 -10.51 10.37
CA GLY A 188 -14.12 -9.08 10.64
C GLY A 188 -12.87 -8.36 10.17
N CYS A 189 -12.94 -7.04 10.10
CA CYS A 189 -11.80 -6.20 9.73
C CYS A 189 -11.69 -4.99 10.66
N ALA A 190 -10.48 -4.42 10.76
CA ALA A 190 -10.29 -3.13 11.38
C ALA A 190 -10.80 -2.00 10.46
N GLY A 191 -11.32 -0.94 11.04
CA GLY A 191 -11.63 0.29 10.33
C GLY A 191 -10.48 1.29 10.45
N GLY A 192 -10.32 2.13 9.42
CA GLY A 192 -9.36 3.24 9.41
C GLY A 192 -10.08 4.58 9.22
N ARG A 193 -9.46 5.64 9.71
CA ARG A 193 -9.88 7.01 9.43
C ARG A 193 -8.66 7.90 9.25
N ASP A 194 -8.62 8.59 8.12
CA ASP A 194 -7.57 9.58 7.84
C ASP A 194 -8.03 10.97 8.25
N ALA A 195 -7.10 11.76 8.79
CA ALA A 195 -7.29 13.18 9.07
C ALA A 195 -6.11 13.96 8.52
N THR A 196 -6.40 14.95 7.67
CA THR A 196 -5.39 15.88 7.16
C THR A 196 -5.53 17.20 7.87
N PHE A 197 -4.44 17.68 8.47
CA PHE A 197 -4.37 18.99 9.11
C PHE A 197 -3.52 19.93 8.25
N GLN A 198 -4.07 21.08 7.94
CA GLN A 198 -3.35 22.14 7.23
C GLN A 198 -3.16 23.34 8.15
N LEU A 199 -1.89 23.65 8.45
CA LEU A 199 -1.52 24.83 9.21
C LEU A 199 -0.93 25.87 8.26
N THR A 200 -1.48 27.07 8.29
CA THR A 200 -0.93 28.20 7.55
C THR A 200 -0.15 29.08 8.50
N SER A 201 1.12 29.33 8.22
CA SER A 201 1.95 30.24 8.98
C SER A 201 2.42 31.40 8.11
N SER A 202 2.61 32.58 8.70
CA SER A 202 3.22 33.71 8.02
C SER A 202 4.73 33.51 7.96
N LEU A 203 5.32 33.74 6.79
CA LEU A 203 6.77 33.80 6.66
C LEU A 203 7.28 35.09 7.30
N ILE A 204 8.35 34.96 8.06
CA ILE A 204 9.06 36.12 8.65
C ILE A 204 10.47 36.22 8.07
N THR A 205 10.95 37.43 7.90
CA THR A 205 12.34 37.66 7.51
C THR A 205 13.20 37.63 8.75
N VAL A 206 14.17 36.72 8.79
CA VAL A 206 15.16 36.64 9.89
C VAL A 206 16.31 37.57 9.56
N THR A 207 16.57 38.57 10.43
CA THR A 207 17.65 39.55 10.28
C THR A 207 18.78 39.33 11.27
N GLU A 208 18.66 38.36 12.15
CA GLU A 208 19.64 38.01 13.17
C GLU A 208 20.77 37.16 12.55
N ASP A 209 21.96 37.18 13.16
CA ASP A 209 23.09 36.34 12.81
C ASP A 209 22.83 34.93 13.37
N VAL A 210 22.20 34.08 12.57
CA VAL A 210 21.83 32.71 12.94
C VAL A 210 22.40 31.69 11.94
N THR A 211 22.77 30.53 12.44
CA THR A 211 23.33 29.47 11.61
C THR A 211 22.22 28.55 11.06
N PRO A 212 22.17 28.34 9.75
CA PRO A 212 21.29 27.32 9.16
C PRO A 212 21.83 25.91 9.49
N MET A 213 20.93 25.03 9.92
CA MET A 213 21.27 23.64 10.28
C MET A 213 20.10 22.70 10.05
N VAL A 214 20.39 21.40 9.96
CA VAL A 214 19.40 20.34 9.92
C VAL A 214 19.49 19.51 11.20
N ILE A 215 18.34 19.31 11.84
CA ILE A 215 18.19 18.37 12.95
C ILE A 215 17.47 17.15 12.40
N LYS A 216 18.05 15.94 12.53
CA LYS A 216 17.52 14.71 11.98
C LYS A 216 17.34 13.65 13.07
N VAL A 217 16.16 13.01 13.08
CA VAL A 217 15.89 11.77 13.83
C VAL A 217 15.96 10.62 12.84
N SER A 218 16.70 9.56 13.17
CA SER A 218 16.87 8.39 12.32
C SER A 218 17.20 7.13 13.12
N GLY A 219 17.37 5.99 12.43
CA GLY A 219 17.70 4.71 13.04
C GLY A 219 16.50 3.98 13.64
N LEU A 220 15.26 4.42 13.35
CA LEU A 220 14.04 3.75 13.81
C LEU A 220 13.67 2.56 12.93
N GLN A 221 12.99 1.58 13.52
CA GLN A 221 12.57 0.37 12.82
C GLN A 221 11.47 0.65 11.79
N GLY A 222 10.50 1.51 12.14
CA GLY A 222 9.28 1.70 11.36
C GLY A 222 8.39 0.46 11.40
N GLY A 223 7.31 0.47 10.63
CA GLY A 223 6.35 -0.63 10.58
C GLY A 223 5.04 -0.18 9.97
N HIS A 224 4.10 -1.09 9.82
CA HIS A 224 2.76 -0.76 9.37
C HIS A 224 1.95 -0.10 10.48
N SER A 225 1.31 1.03 10.20
CA SER A 225 0.60 1.83 11.22
C SER A 225 -0.61 1.13 11.86
N GLY A 226 -1.17 0.12 11.20
CA GLY A 226 -2.23 -0.73 11.73
C GLY A 226 -1.67 -1.99 12.40
N ILE A 227 -1.02 -2.85 11.64
CA ILE A 227 -0.56 -4.19 12.08
C ILE A 227 0.50 -4.09 13.19
N ASP A 228 1.43 -3.14 13.09
CA ASP A 228 2.56 -3.02 14.01
C ASP A 228 2.33 -1.99 15.14
N ILE A 229 1.18 -1.31 15.19
CA ILE A 229 0.91 -0.25 16.18
C ILE A 229 1.04 -0.75 17.63
N HIS A 230 0.69 -2.01 17.86
CA HIS A 230 0.77 -2.64 19.18
C HIS A 230 2.21 -2.88 19.67
N LYS A 231 3.22 -2.82 18.78
CA LYS A 231 4.64 -3.07 19.11
C LYS A 231 5.31 -1.90 19.83
N GLY A 232 4.64 -0.74 19.90
CA GLY A 232 5.19 0.46 20.55
C GLY A 232 6.40 1.06 19.84
N LEU A 233 6.47 0.92 18.50
CA LEU A 233 7.51 1.49 17.67
C LEU A 233 7.42 3.01 17.66
N ALA A 234 8.58 3.68 17.62
CA ALA A 234 8.63 5.13 17.64
C ALA A 234 8.31 5.73 16.26
N ASN A 235 7.62 6.87 16.27
CA ASN A 235 7.39 7.68 15.09
C ASN A 235 8.40 8.84 15.06
N ALA A 236 9.23 8.92 14.02
CA ALA A 236 10.29 9.92 13.90
C ALA A 236 9.74 11.37 13.89
N ASN A 237 8.58 11.63 13.33
CA ASN A 237 7.95 12.96 13.38
C ASN A 237 7.61 13.36 14.81
N LEU A 238 7.06 12.43 15.61
CA LEU A 238 6.74 12.68 17.01
C LEU A 238 8.03 12.92 17.82
N LEU A 239 9.07 12.13 17.60
CA LEU A 239 10.34 12.32 18.29
C LEU A 239 11.01 13.64 17.89
N LEU A 240 10.99 14.00 16.61
CA LEU A 240 11.53 15.27 16.15
C LEU A 240 10.77 16.45 16.77
N ALA A 241 9.44 16.38 16.87
CA ALA A 241 8.64 17.40 17.57
C ALA A 241 9.07 17.55 19.04
N ARG A 242 9.30 16.44 19.75
CA ARG A 242 9.78 16.44 21.14
C ARG A 242 11.17 17.04 21.27
N VAL A 243 12.09 16.70 20.35
CA VAL A 243 13.44 17.27 20.29
C VAL A 243 13.36 18.77 20.09
N LEU A 244 12.62 19.25 19.09
CA LEU A 244 12.49 20.65 18.78
C LEU A 244 11.83 21.43 19.92
N ALA A 245 10.79 20.90 20.55
CA ALA A 245 10.16 21.52 21.70
C ALA A 245 11.12 21.66 22.90
N SER A 246 11.92 20.63 23.16
CA SER A 246 12.91 20.66 24.23
C SER A 246 14.04 21.66 23.96
N LEU A 247 14.48 21.77 22.71
CA LEU A 247 15.49 22.74 22.29
C LEU A 247 14.97 24.16 22.34
N PHE A 248 13.75 24.41 21.84
CA PHE A 248 13.16 25.75 21.73
C PHE A 248 13.06 26.47 23.08
N GLY A 249 12.77 25.74 24.14
CA GLY A 249 12.71 26.32 25.50
C GLY A 249 14.05 26.81 26.04
N SER A 250 15.20 26.29 25.51
CA SER A 250 16.55 26.63 25.98
C SER A 250 17.42 27.37 24.96
N SER A 251 17.07 27.28 23.69
CA SER A 251 17.74 27.88 22.54
C SER A 251 16.69 28.11 21.44
N PRO A 252 16.01 29.28 21.42
CA PRO A 252 15.02 29.57 20.38
C PRO A 252 15.63 29.53 18.99
N PHE A 253 14.83 29.08 18.02
CA PHE A 253 15.22 28.97 16.61
C PHE A 253 14.00 29.26 15.72
N TYR A 254 14.27 29.47 14.42
CA TYR A 254 13.24 29.64 13.39
C TYR A 254 13.16 28.34 12.56
N LEU A 255 11.97 27.78 12.42
CA LEU A 255 11.73 26.59 11.58
C LEU A 255 11.57 27.03 10.13
N GLN A 256 12.39 26.47 9.23
CA GLN A 256 12.32 26.72 7.80
C GLN A 256 11.57 25.61 7.06
N HIS A 257 11.87 24.36 7.40
CA HIS A 257 11.33 23.22 6.69
C HIS A 257 11.23 22.03 7.65
N TRP A 258 10.23 21.16 7.38
CA TRP A 258 10.05 19.89 8.08
C TRP A 258 9.73 18.81 7.03
N THR A 259 10.36 17.66 7.13
CA THR A 259 10.04 16.51 6.31
C THR A 259 10.14 15.21 7.13
N GLY A 260 9.25 14.28 6.87
CA GLY A 260 9.24 12.96 7.50
C GLY A 260 7.99 12.18 7.10
N GLY A 261 8.18 10.88 6.88
CA GLY A 261 7.15 9.99 6.37
C GLY A 261 7.08 9.99 4.84
N VAL A 262 6.84 8.79 4.30
CA VAL A 262 6.72 8.57 2.85
C VAL A 262 5.30 8.12 2.51
N LEU A 263 4.73 7.22 3.33
CA LEU A 263 3.38 6.68 3.16
C LEU A 263 2.59 6.86 4.46
N ARG A 264 1.29 7.11 4.35
CA ARG A 264 0.40 7.35 5.50
C ARG A 264 0.16 6.11 6.37
N ASN A 265 0.27 4.91 5.79
CA ASN A 265 0.12 3.63 6.50
C ASN A 265 1.44 3.10 7.07
N VAL A 266 2.53 3.89 7.05
CA VAL A 266 3.85 3.51 7.57
C VAL A 266 4.22 4.37 8.77
N ILE A 267 4.65 3.72 9.87
CA ILE A 267 5.25 4.41 11.04
C ILE A 267 6.56 5.06 10.58
N THR A 268 6.65 6.37 10.67
CA THR A 268 7.74 7.16 10.13
C THR A 268 9.09 6.77 10.76
N ARG A 269 10.07 6.34 9.94
CA ARG A 269 11.40 5.89 10.39
C ARG A 269 12.43 7.02 10.53
N GLU A 270 12.27 8.06 9.73
CA GLU A 270 13.18 9.21 9.70
C GLU A 270 12.39 10.50 9.54
N ALA A 271 12.85 11.55 10.21
CA ALA A 271 12.32 12.89 10.05
C ALA A 271 13.43 13.91 10.23
N SER A 272 13.34 15.03 9.53
CA SER A 272 14.31 16.12 9.65
C SER A 272 13.63 17.49 9.63
N ALA A 273 14.25 18.44 10.30
CA ALA A 273 13.86 19.84 10.30
C ALA A 273 15.05 20.74 9.96
N ALA A 274 14.87 21.62 8.98
CA ALA A 274 15.81 22.71 8.74
C ALA A 274 15.43 23.89 9.64
N VAL A 275 16.39 24.36 10.42
CA VAL A 275 16.17 25.47 11.38
C VAL A 275 17.28 26.52 11.28
N LEU A 276 16.99 27.74 11.70
CA LEU A 276 17.95 28.82 11.85
C LEU A 276 18.09 29.15 13.35
N GLY A 277 19.30 29.06 13.92
CA GLY A 277 19.48 29.28 15.34
C GLY A 277 20.95 29.23 15.77
N ASP A 278 21.17 29.15 17.08
CA ASP A 278 22.49 28.99 17.69
C ASP A 278 22.94 27.53 17.60
N PHE A 279 23.77 27.21 16.60
CA PHE A 279 24.28 25.86 16.37
C PHE A 279 25.06 25.30 17.54
N GLU A 280 25.94 26.11 18.13
CA GLU A 280 26.81 25.66 19.23
C GLU A 280 25.96 25.31 20.46
N ARG A 281 24.99 26.15 20.79
CA ARG A 281 24.08 25.90 21.90
C ARG A 281 23.20 24.67 21.67
N ILE A 282 22.64 24.51 20.49
CA ILE A 282 21.82 23.35 20.13
C ILE A 282 22.66 22.06 20.19
N SER A 283 23.88 22.08 19.64
CA SER A 283 24.80 20.94 19.69
C SER A 283 25.16 20.52 21.11
N GLN A 284 25.26 21.46 22.05
CA GLN A 284 25.53 21.17 23.46
C GLN A 284 24.32 20.54 24.18
N LEU A 285 23.11 20.92 23.81
CA LEU A 285 21.88 20.45 24.45
C LEU A 285 21.43 19.07 23.94
N LEU A 286 21.69 18.78 22.66
CA LEU A 286 21.18 17.61 21.96
C LEU A 286 21.53 16.26 22.62
N PRO A 287 22.76 16.01 23.12
CA PRO A 287 23.12 14.73 23.73
C PRO A 287 22.26 14.33 24.93
N ALA A 288 21.88 15.28 25.78
CA ALA A 288 21.03 15.01 26.94
C ALA A 288 19.60 14.64 26.53
N ILE A 289 19.08 15.30 25.50
CA ILE A 289 17.76 15.00 24.92
C ILE A 289 17.78 13.61 24.29
N LEU A 290 18.82 13.29 23.49
CA LEU A 290 19.00 11.99 22.88
C LEU A 290 19.07 10.88 23.92
N GLN A 291 19.85 11.06 24.99
CA GLN A 291 19.96 10.08 26.08
C GLN A 291 18.60 9.77 26.71
N THR A 292 17.77 10.77 26.91
CA THR A 292 16.41 10.60 27.45
C THR A 292 15.55 9.77 26.51
N LEU A 293 15.56 10.05 25.20
CA LEU A 293 14.82 9.32 24.20
C LEU A 293 15.32 7.87 24.07
N GLN A 294 16.64 7.67 24.06
CA GLN A 294 17.24 6.33 24.00
C GLN A 294 16.91 5.48 25.23
N ALA A 295 16.79 6.08 26.42
CA ALA A 295 16.36 5.39 27.61
C ALA A 295 14.89 4.94 27.52
N GLU A 296 14.03 5.78 26.99
CA GLU A 296 12.61 5.50 26.80
C GLU A 296 12.38 4.37 25.76
N TYR A 297 13.07 4.44 24.62
CA TYR A 297 12.90 3.51 23.50
C TYR A 297 13.97 2.42 23.43
N LYS A 298 14.67 2.14 24.52
CA LYS A 298 15.83 1.23 24.58
C LYS A 298 15.57 -0.14 23.96
N ILE A 299 14.35 -0.67 24.11
CA ILE A 299 13.99 -2.02 23.66
C ILE A 299 13.49 -1.98 22.22
N THR A 300 12.63 -1.03 21.90
CA THR A 300 11.95 -0.97 20.60
C THR A 300 12.78 -0.29 19.52
N GLU A 301 13.68 0.64 19.90
CA GLU A 301 14.48 1.42 18.94
C GLU A 301 15.96 1.49 19.36
N PRO A 302 16.67 0.38 19.36
CA PRO A 302 18.07 0.34 19.87
C PRO A 302 19.06 1.19 19.04
N ASN A 303 18.68 1.52 17.80
CA ASN A 303 19.52 2.30 16.87
C ASN A 303 19.07 3.78 16.75
N LEU A 304 18.15 4.24 17.61
CA LEU A 304 17.69 5.62 17.61
C LEU A 304 18.86 6.61 17.72
N THR A 305 18.93 7.51 16.75
CA THR A 305 19.89 8.63 16.73
C THR A 305 19.19 9.95 16.45
N VAL A 306 19.79 11.02 17.00
CA VAL A 306 19.45 12.40 16.66
C VAL A 306 20.73 13.15 16.36
N THR A 307 20.80 13.75 15.18
CA THR A 307 21.99 14.50 14.73
C THR A 307 21.62 15.96 14.45
N VAL A 308 22.65 16.83 14.50
CA VAL A 308 22.56 18.21 14.01
C VAL A 308 23.77 18.49 13.12
N GLU A 309 23.54 19.08 11.95
CA GLU A 309 24.56 19.40 10.97
C GLU A 309 24.38 20.82 10.45
N LYS A 310 25.51 21.57 10.30
CA LYS A 310 25.47 22.90 9.66
C LYS A 310 25.21 22.75 8.17
N LEU A 311 24.33 23.57 7.62
CA LEU A 311 24.17 23.67 6.18
C LEU A 311 25.22 24.61 5.59
N VAL A 312 26.08 24.14 4.70
CA VAL A 312 27.29 24.83 4.15
C VAL A 312 26.96 25.71 2.94
N ALA A 313 25.88 26.02 2.60
CA ALA A 313 25.31 27.10 1.76
C ALA A 313 23.86 26.74 1.49
N MET A 314 22.97 27.70 1.58
CA MET A 314 21.67 27.57 0.98
C MET A 314 21.85 27.61 -0.57
N ASP A 315 22.04 26.49 -1.21
CA ASP A 315 21.31 26.26 -2.44
C ASP A 315 19.85 26.41 -2.02
N ALA A 316 19.24 27.49 -2.44
CA ALA A 316 17.87 27.81 -2.12
C ALA A 316 17.06 26.52 -2.16
N LEU A 317 16.60 26.03 -1.00
CA LEU A 317 15.52 25.08 -0.96
C LEU A 317 14.42 25.78 -1.72
N SER A 318 14.35 25.50 -3.03
CA SER A 318 13.27 25.88 -3.90
C SER A 318 12.02 25.65 -3.07
N PRO A 319 11.02 26.52 -3.07
CA PRO A 319 9.74 26.21 -2.47
C PRO A 319 9.17 25.04 -3.28
N ALA A 320 9.77 23.86 -3.08
CA ALA A 320 9.25 22.60 -3.54
C ALA A 320 7.93 22.49 -2.82
N SER A 321 6.87 22.60 -3.59
CA SER A 321 5.48 22.33 -3.25
C SER A 321 5.37 21.60 -1.92
N SER A 322 5.01 22.33 -0.88
CA SER A 322 4.69 21.79 0.44
C SER A 322 3.41 20.96 0.33
N ASN A 323 3.51 19.79 -0.26
CA ASN A 323 2.57 18.73 -0.02
C ASN A 323 2.93 18.10 1.33
N LEU A 324 2.56 18.81 2.40
CA LEU A 324 2.36 18.23 3.71
C LEU A 324 1.12 17.34 3.65
N SER A 325 1.15 16.30 2.84
CA SER A 325 0.18 15.22 2.84
C SER A 325 0.85 13.98 3.39
N ALA A 326 1.12 13.98 4.70
CA ALA A 326 1.39 12.76 5.44
C ALA A 326 1.54 13.09 6.92
N LEU A 327 0.44 13.23 7.60
CA LEU A 327 0.33 12.97 9.02
C LEU A 327 -0.73 11.90 9.20
#